data_1d48bd638f9d6c53204992856cbc6db9
#
_entry.id   1d48bd638f9d6c53204992856cbc6db9
#
_cell.length_a   1.000
_cell.length_b   1.000
_cell.length_c   1.000
_cell.angle_alpha   90.00
_cell.angle_beta   90.00
_cell.angle_gamma   90.00
#
_symmetry.space_group_name_H-M   'P 1'
#
loop_
_entity.id
_entity.type
_entity.pdbx_description
1 polymer ?
#
loop_
_entity_poly.entity_id
_entity_poly.type
_entity_poly.pdbx_seq_one_letter_code
_entity_poly.pdbx_strand_id
1 'polypeptide(L)'
;MNMNPKIIAIVIVAILAIAAIAVFLVMKNGDNGTTSRSEATDVRLTIFGNANGDDYIDQNDVQYVQDIIDGKKSLEDAPKVQVLKQYKGTYTIRYWADANADGKVDQTDLNQIKNMVNKVKGTKIYFFDVDSVLASCTYPLTTYAVGYKSNYEAEAILGNVANCKYVCNQVGDNGGYAQWFKPFLDQNPVCFGSRFTPDYEVFKDNAPSYILSGTRAWFDPNMEETVAPLGTDVVRLPFWEDTTTVGSILTLGYMCNLDAAAQAYAAKADSVLDKINDYVSKIDTADRPLVFAGYNGTSISTWHNGIQELIVAAGGRTPYDEGYTNGSIDGEGVNAMNPDWIVFDMYYGLLETNDQVKEYNYIYDQGKSNNRYFNAIAGSKAYYDDKVLILGQGVYMGPGSYIGIAWVFNHIYPKAPQFDVASLLKDYVENYHPDYKNTDFMNQDCFDVTSYDAWMSSNVSGYQKVPKTYRA
;
A
#
# COMPACT_ATOMS: atom_id res chain seq x y z
N MET A 1 -22.08 -13.38 -30.02
CA MET A 1 -21.58 -12.11 -30.60
C MET A 1 -20.19 -11.88 -30.02
N ASN A 2 -19.15 -12.24 -30.80
CA ASN A 2 -17.76 -12.12 -30.30
C ASN A 2 -17.33 -10.65 -30.40
N MET A 3 -17.27 -9.98 -29.26
CA MET A 3 -16.71 -8.62 -29.23
C MET A 3 -15.17 -8.68 -29.42
N ASN A 4 -14.68 -7.70 -30.19
CA ASN A 4 -13.26 -7.57 -30.47
C ASN A 4 -12.47 -7.35 -29.17
N PRO A 5 -11.38 -8.09 -28.90
CA PRO A 5 -10.60 -7.95 -27.67
C PRO A 5 -10.10 -6.53 -27.40
N LYS A 6 -9.87 -5.74 -28.44
CA LYS A 6 -9.51 -4.31 -28.30
C LYS A 6 -10.66 -3.46 -27.78
N ILE A 7 -11.89 -3.81 -28.09
CA ILE A 7 -13.08 -3.12 -27.57
C ILE A 7 -13.29 -3.48 -26.09
N ILE A 8 -13.04 -4.73 -25.73
CA ILE A 8 -13.10 -5.20 -24.32
C ILE A 8 -12.06 -4.46 -23.47
N ALA A 9 -10.83 -4.32 -23.96
CA ALA A 9 -9.77 -3.59 -23.26
C ALA A 9 -10.13 -2.09 -23.07
N ILE A 10 -10.69 -1.44 -24.09
CA ILE A 10 -11.12 -0.03 -24.02
C ILE A 10 -12.31 0.13 -23.04
N VAL A 11 -13.23 -0.81 -23.00
CA VAL A 11 -14.36 -0.79 -22.06
C VAL A 11 -13.90 -0.99 -20.63
N ILE A 12 -12.94 -1.86 -20.38
CA ILE A 12 -12.35 -2.07 -19.04
C ILE A 12 -11.61 -0.82 -18.56
N VAL A 13 -10.81 -0.19 -19.42
CA VAL A 13 -10.12 1.07 -19.10
C VAL A 13 -11.09 2.22 -18.83
N ALA A 14 -12.17 2.33 -19.63
CA ALA A 14 -13.20 3.35 -19.42
C ALA A 14 -13.98 3.16 -18.11
N ILE A 15 -14.21 1.91 -17.71
CA ILE A 15 -14.91 1.58 -16.45
C ILE A 15 -14.02 1.89 -15.24
N LEU A 16 -12.72 1.64 -15.31
CA LEU A 16 -11.77 1.99 -14.26
C LEU A 16 -11.61 3.51 -14.12
N ALA A 17 -11.59 4.25 -15.24
CA ALA A 17 -11.54 5.71 -15.23
C ALA A 17 -12.79 6.36 -14.60
N ILE A 18 -13.99 5.79 -14.82
CA ILE A 18 -15.25 6.30 -14.26
C ILE A 18 -15.30 6.07 -12.73
N ALA A 19 -14.76 4.95 -12.24
CA ALA A 19 -14.67 4.70 -10.80
C ALA A 19 -13.72 5.70 -10.12
N ALA A 20 -12.56 5.99 -10.73
CA ALA A 20 -11.62 6.99 -10.24
C ALA A 20 -12.21 8.41 -10.21
N ILE A 21 -12.99 8.79 -11.23
CA ILE A 21 -13.66 10.10 -11.30
C ILE A 21 -14.74 10.23 -10.22
N ALA A 22 -15.44 9.15 -9.87
CA ALA A 22 -16.48 9.18 -8.85
C ALA A 22 -15.89 9.39 -7.44
N VAL A 23 -14.76 8.79 -7.11
CA VAL A 23 -14.02 9.02 -5.86
C VAL A 23 -13.49 10.46 -5.82
N PHE A 24 -12.94 10.96 -6.93
CA PHE A 24 -12.46 12.34 -7.05
C PHE A 24 -13.59 13.39 -6.90
N LEU A 25 -14.79 13.12 -7.44
CA LEU A 25 -15.94 14.03 -7.32
C LEU A 25 -16.49 14.06 -5.88
N VAL A 26 -16.39 12.99 -5.13
CA VAL A 26 -16.75 12.97 -3.70
C VAL A 26 -15.75 13.78 -2.88
N MET A 27 -14.45 13.70 -3.20
CA MET A 27 -13.39 14.51 -2.57
C MET A 27 -13.47 15.99 -2.98
N LYS A 28 -13.94 16.33 -4.19
CA LYS A 28 -13.97 17.69 -4.71
C LYS A 28 -15.22 18.50 -4.32
N ASN A 29 -16.28 17.86 -3.87
CA ASN A 29 -17.51 18.52 -3.37
C ASN A 29 -17.53 18.75 -1.85
N GLY A 30 -16.47 18.38 -1.14
CA GLY A 30 -16.23 18.76 0.25
C GLY A 30 -15.53 20.13 0.32
N ASP A 31 -16.25 21.07 0.78
CA ASP A 31 -16.03 22.51 0.93
C ASP A 31 -14.66 22.93 1.44
N ASN A 32 -14.25 24.12 1.06
CA ASN A 32 -13.09 24.91 1.48
C ASN A 32 -12.40 24.56 2.79
N GLY A 33 -11.11 24.16 2.68
CA GLY A 33 -10.05 24.54 3.59
C GLY A 33 -10.13 23.95 4.97
N THR A 34 -9.63 22.83 5.13
CA THR A 34 -8.87 22.17 6.19
C THR A 34 -8.97 20.68 5.96
N THR A 35 -7.93 20.10 5.40
CA THR A 35 -7.78 18.65 5.43
C THR A 35 -7.22 18.26 6.80
N SER A 36 -8.02 18.44 7.83
CA SER A 36 -7.98 17.52 8.93
C SER A 36 -8.39 16.16 8.35
N ARG A 37 -7.72 15.07 8.67
CA ARG A 37 -8.30 13.73 8.55
C ARG A 37 -9.72 13.89 9.08
N SER A 38 -10.69 13.99 8.18
CA SER A 38 -12.02 14.39 8.55
C SER A 38 -12.67 13.22 9.23
N GLU A 39 -13.14 13.52 10.41
CA GLU A 39 -14.30 12.94 11.05
C GLU A 39 -14.96 11.78 10.30
N ALA A 40 -14.86 10.57 10.86
CA ALA A 40 -15.77 9.45 10.66
C ALA A 40 -15.93 8.83 9.25
N THR A 41 -15.33 9.33 8.19
CA THR A 41 -15.40 8.71 6.86
C THR A 41 -14.20 7.84 6.51
N ASP A 42 -13.08 7.99 7.22
CA ASP A 42 -11.84 7.22 6.98
C ASP A 42 -11.60 6.20 8.09
N VAL A 43 -12.51 5.25 8.22
CA VAL A 43 -12.35 4.10 9.10
C VAL A 43 -11.18 3.28 8.64
N ARG A 44 -10.11 3.22 9.42
CA ARG A 44 -8.89 2.47 9.10
C ARG A 44 -9.00 0.99 9.44
N LEU A 45 -9.57 0.67 10.59
CA LEU A 45 -9.88 -0.72 10.96
C LEU A 45 -11.16 -1.15 10.23
N THR A 46 -11.00 -1.71 9.03
CA THR A 46 -12.09 -1.96 8.07
C THR A 46 -12.83 -3.28 8.32
N ILE A 47 -13.34 -3.43 9.55
CA ILE A 47 -14.09 -4.60 10.01
C ILE A 47 -15.50 -4.17 10.38
N PHE A 48 -16.51 -4.91 9.92
CA PHE A 48 -17.88 -4.76 10.39
C PHE A 48 -17.95 -5.13 11.88
N GLY A 49 -18.49 -4.23 12.67
CA GLY A 49 -18.44 -4.24 14.13
C GLY A 49 -17.59 -3.12 14.73
N ASN A 50 -16.76 -2.45 13.91
CA ASN A 50 -16.12 -1.18 14.27
C ASN A 50 -17.14 -0.04 14.13
N ALA A 51 -18.07 0.01 15.08
CA ALA A 51 -19.27 0.82 14.96
C ALA A 51 -19.03 2.33 15.13
N ASN A 52 -18.04 2.70 15.95
CA ASN A 52 -17.65 4.09 16.17
C ASN A 52 -16.61 4.59 15.17
N GLY A 53 -16.01 3.68 14.37
CA GLY A 53 -15.07 3.99 13.28
C GLY A 53 -13.65 4.33 13.75
N ASP A 54 -13.28 3.99 14.98
CA ASP A 54 -11.92 4.17 15.46
C ASP A 54 -11.00 2.98 15.12
N ASP A 55 -9.80 2.91 15.69
CA ASP A 55 -8.83 1.85 15.40
C ASP A 55 -8.96 0.63 16.34
N TYR A 56 -10.05 0.48 17.07
CA TYR A 56 -10.25 -0.57 18.05
C TYR A 56 -11.61 -1.27 17.88
N ILE A 57 -11.70 -2.50 18.32
CA ILE A 57 -12.98 -3.18 18.56
C ILE A 57 -13.09 -3.37 20.07
N ASP A 58 -13.87 -2.51 20.72
CA ASP A 58 -13.94 -2.47 22.17
C ASP A 58 -15.36 -2.17 22.72
N GLN A 59 -15.45 -1.81 24.00
CA GLN A 59 -16.72 -1.50 24.64
C GLN A 59 -17.40 -0.23 24.09
N ASN A 60 -16.64 0.65 23.43
CA ASN A 60 -17.22 1.85 22.81
C ASN A 60 -18.10 1.46 21.62
N ASP A 61 -17.71 0.42 20.84
CA ASP A 61 -18.53 -0.12 19.75
C ASP A 61 -19.82 -0.75 20.28
N VAL A 62 -19.73 -1.53 21.36
CA VAL A 62 -20.90 -2.10 22.03
C VAL A 62 -21.86 -1.00 22.46
N GLN A 63 -21.35 0.06 23.08
CA GLN A 63 -22.18 1.18 23.53
C GLN A 63 -22.74 1.96 22.34
N TYR A 64 -21.94 2.14 21.27
CA TYR A 64 -22.38 2.86 20.07
C TYR A 64 -23.59 2.18 19.42
N VAL A 65 -23.53 0.85 19.22
CA VAL A 65 -24.65 0.08 18.65
C VAL A 65 -25.83 0.03 19.62
N GLN A 66 -25.59 -0.08 20.92
CA GLN A 66 -26.68 -0.02 21.91
C GLN A 66 -27.42 1.33 21.83
N ASP A 67 -26.70 2.44 21.68
CA ASP A 67 -27.29 3.77 21.56
C ASP A 67 -28.11 3.95 20.25
N ILE A 68 -27.70 3.28 19.16
CA ILE A 68 -28.50 3.23 17.93
C ILE A 68 -29.80 2.44 18.17
N ILE A 69 -29.72 1.27 18.77
CA ILE A 69 -30.88 0.41 19.06
C ILE A 69 -31.88 1.12 20.01
N ASP A 70 -31.37 1.82 21.01
CA ASP A 70 -32.16 2.58 21.97
C ASP A 70 -32.74 3.90 21.40
N GLY A 71 -32.41 4.25 20.14
CA GLY A 71 -32.80 5.51 19.51
C GLY A 71 -32.13 6.77 20.06
N LYS A 72 -31.02 6.62 20.79
CA LYS A 72 -30.22 7.75 21.32
C LYS A 72 -29.27 8.31 20.26
N LYS A 73 -28.87 7.49 19.29
CA LYS A 73 -28.06 7.85 18.13
C LYS A 73 -28.80 7.50 16.85
N SER A 74 -28.65 8.35 15.84
CA SER A 74 -29.15 8.06 14.50
C SER A 74 -28.22 7.11 13.76
N LEU A 75 -28.76 6.10 13.08
CA LEU A 75 -27.98 5.23 12.21
C LEU A 75 -27.40 6.00 11.02
N GLU A 76 -28.10 7.04 10.52
CA GLU A 76 -27.66 7.86 9.39
C GLU A 76 -26.34 8.59 9.67
N ASP A 77 -26.06 8.90 10.94
CA ASP A 77 -24.85 9.59 11.39
C ASP A 77 -23.74 8.61 11.73
N ALA A 78 -23.99 7.29 11.67
CA ALA A 78 -22.99 6.28 11.97
C ALA A 78 -21.93 6.17 10.86
N PRO A 79 -20.69 5.79 11.23
CA PRO A 79 -19.63 5.47 10.30
C PRO A 79 -20.09 4.44 9.27
N LYS A 80 -19.84 4.74 8.00
CA LYS A 80 -20.32 3.92 6.88
C LYS A 80 -19.30 3.86 5.77
N VAL A 81 -19.38 2.79 4.99
CA VAL A 81 -18.63 2.61 3.75
C VAL A 81 -19.59 2.67 2.57
N GLN A 82 -19.23 3.45 1.57
CA GLN A 82 -19.95 3.49 0.31
C GLN A 82 -19.18 2.64 -0.71
N VAL A 83 -19.68 1.45 -0.98
CA VAL A 83 -19.14 0.59 -2.00
C VAL A 83 -19.71 1.01 -3.35
N LEU A 84 -18.92 1.72 -4.12
CA LEU A 84 -19.33 2.27 -5.43
C LEU A 84 -19.51 1.17 -6.48
N LYS A 85 -18.77 0.08 -6.38
CA LYS A 85 -18.90 -1.09 -7.26
C LYS A 85 -18.30 -2.31 -6.60
N GLN A 86 -19.09 -3.34 -6.41
CA GLN A 86 -18.60 -4.66 -6.04
C GLN A 86 -18.19 -5.44 -7.29
N TYR A 87 -17.18 -6.28 -7.17
CA TYR A 87 -16.88 -7.30 -8.17
C TYR A 87 -18.11 -8.20 -8.36
N LYS A 88 -18.75 -8.14 -9.54
CA LYS A 88 -20.03 -8.81 -9.86
C LYS A 88 -21.25 -8.34 -9.03
N GLY A 89 -21.27 -7.12 -8.52
CA GLY A 89 -22.37 -6.62 -7.68
C GLY A 89 -22.86 -5.21 -7.99
N THR A 90 -23.79 -4.73 -7.18
CA THR A 90 -24.40 -3.40 -7.24
C THR A 90 -23.87 -2.49 -6.14
N TYR A 91 -24.07 -1.18 -6.31
CA TYR A 91 -23.76 -0.17 -5.28
C TYR A 91 -24.48 -0.47 -3.97
N THR A 92 -23.75 -0.32 -2.85
CA THR A 92 -24.32 -0.53 -1.52
C THR A 92 -23.66 0.43 -0.54
N ILE A 93 -24.49 1.07 0.31
CA ILE A 93 -24.01 1.73 1.52
C ILE A 93 -24.13 0.70 2.64
N ARG A 94 -23.07 0.54 3.41
CA ARG A 94 -23.02 -0.32 4.60
C ARG A 94 -22.54 0.47 5.79
N TYR A 95 -23.15 0.23 6.92
CA TYR A 95 -22.71 0.79 8.19
C TYR A 95 -21.73 -0.16 8.87
N TRP A 96 -20.65 0.36 9.41
CA TRP A 96 -19.72 -0.48 10.17
C TRP A 96 -20.34 -1.09 11.43
N ALA A 97 -21.42 -0.50 11.93
CA ALA A 97 -22.25 -1.02 13.02
C ALA A 97 -23.01 -2.32 12.67
N ASP A 98 -23.19 -2.66 11.38
CA ASP A 98 -23.83 -3.90 10.86
C ASP A 98 -22.84 -5.07 10.93
N ALA A 99 -22.58 -5.57 12.13
CA ALA A 99 -21.48 -6.51 12.41
C ALA A 99 -21.62 -7.86 11.71
N ASN A 100 -22.85 -8.29 11.40
CA ASN A 100 -23.13 -9.53 10.68
C ASN A 100 -23.28 -9.31 9.17
N ALA A 101 -23.19 -8.07 8.71
CA ALA A 101 -23.29 -7.64 7.32
C ALA A 101 -24.62 -8.06 6.62
N ASP A 102 -25.72 -8.15 7.37
CA ASP A 102 -27.04 -8.51 6.81
C ASP A 102 -27.85 -7.31 6.29
N GLY A 103 -27.35 -6.07 6.50
CA GLY A 103 -27.94 -4.82 6.03
C GLY A 103 -28.83 -4.15 7.06
N LYS A 104 -28.83 -4.61 8.30
CA LYS A 104 -29.56 -4.00 9.42
C LYS A 104 -28.60 -3.76 10.57
N VAL A 105 -29.01 -2.92 11.50
CA VAL A 105 -28.28 -2.75 12.77
C VAL A 105 -29.29 -3.04 13.88
N ASP A 106 -29.12 -4.18 14.54
CA ASP A 106 -30.04 -4.67 15.55
C ASP A 106 -29.34 -5.43 16.70
N GLN A 107 -30.13 -6.13 17.51
CA GLN A 107 -29.60 -6.90 18.64
C GLN A 107 -28.63 -8.01 18.25
N THR A 108 -28.71 -8.50 17.01
CA THR A 108 -27.80 -9.55 16.48
C THR A 108 -26.40 -8.99 16.33
N ASP A 109 -26.27 -7.75 15.79
CA ASP A 109 -25.00 -7.07 15.66
C ASP A 109 -24.38 -6.76 17.01
N LEU A 110 -25.19 -6.25 17.93
CA LEU A 110 -24.74 -5.98 19.29
C LEU A 110 -24.17 -7.25 19.95
N ASN A 111 -24.80 -8.40 19.75
CA ASN A 111 -24.31 -9.67 20.29
C ASN A 111 -23.03 -10.13 19.58
N GLN A 112 -22.93 -9.92 18.27
CA GLN A 112 -21.73 -10.22 17.51
C GLN A 112 -20.56 -9.33 17.96
N ILE A 113 -20.78 -8.03 18.10
CA ILE A 113 -19.74 -7.10 18.60
C ILE A 113 -19.29 -7.50 20.01
N LYS A 114 -20.19 -7.88 20.88
CA LYS A 114 -19.82 -8.44 22.21
C LYS A 114 -18.92 -9.67 22.10
N ASN A 115 -19.20 -10.58 21.15
CA ASN A 115 -18.31 -11.72 20.89
C ASN A 115 -16.95 -11.28 20.34
N MET A 116 -16.94 -10.26 19.47
CA MET A 116 -15.72 -9.69 18.92
C MET A 116 -14.85 -9.03 20.01
N VAL A 117 -15.44 -8.22 20.88
CA VAL A 117 -14.76 -7.59 22.02
C VAL A 117 -14.19 -8.63 22.98
N ASN A 118 -14.96 -9.68 23.26
CA ASN A 118 -14.54 -10.77 24.14
C ASN A 118 -13.62 -11.81 23.44
N LYS A 119 -13.23 -11.55 22.20
CA LYS A 119 -12.33 -12.44 21.41
C LYS A 119 -12.80 -13.88 21.37
N VAL A 120 -14.11 -14.11 21.19
CA VAL A 120 -14.71 -15.44 21.17
C VAL A 120 -14.28 -16.19 19.92
N LYS A 121 -13.59 -17.32 20.10
CA LYS A 121 -13.15 -18.18 18.98
C LYS A 121 -14.34 -18.69 18.17
N GLY A 122 -14.22 -18.66 16.87
CA GLY A 122 -15.28 -19.06 15.93
C GLY A 122 -16.22 -17.91 15.54
N THR A 123 -16.03 -16.71 16.08
CA THR A 123 -16.76 -15.51 15.64
C THR A 123 -16.47 -15.22 14.18
N LYS A 124 -17.51 -15.01 13.39
CA LYS A 124 -17.38 -14.61 11.99
C LYS A 124 -17.06 -13.13 11.91
N ILE A 125 -16.00 -12.76 11.20
CA ILE A 125 -15.59 -11.37 10.97
C ILE A 125 -15.88 -11.04 9.52
N TYR A 126 -16.64 -9.97 9.29
CA TYR A 126 -16.97 -9.47 7.96
C TYR A 126 -16.16 -8.22 7.65
N PHE A 127 -15.76 -8.08 6.39
CA PHE A 127 -14.98 -6.93 5.89
C PHE A 127 -15.19 -6.78 4.39
N PHE A 128 -14.82 -5.62 3.84
CA PHE A 128 -14.63 -5.49 2.40
C PHE A 128 -13.19 -5.79 2.05
N ASP A 129 -13.01 -6.64 1.05
CA ASP A 129 -11.68 -6.90 0.49
C ASP A 129 -11.21 -5.77 -0.43
N VAL A 130 -9.97 -5.86 -0.92
CA VAL A 130 -9.36 -4.85 -1.80
C VAL A 130 -10.13 -4.62 -3.11
N ASP A 131 -10.92 -5.58 -3.56
CA ASP A 131 -11.77 -5.44 -4.74
C ASP A 131 -13.21 -5.00 -4.37
N SER A 132 -13.40 -4.51 -3.14
CA SER A 132 -14.70 -4.11 -2.60
C SER A 132 -15.75 -5.23 -2.58
N VAL A 133 -15.33 -6.48 -2.45
CA VAL A 133 -16.20 -7.62 -2.26
C VAL A 133 -16.41 -7.85 -0.77
N LEU A 134 -17.65 -8.05 -0.35
CA LEU A 134 -17.96 -8.46 1.01
C LEU A 134 -17.38 -9.85 1.25
N ALA A 135 -16.43 -9.93 2.15
CA ALA A 135 -15.72 -11.15 2.54
C ALA A 135 -15.91 -11.45 4.03
N SER A 136 -15.51 -12.61 4.45
CA SER A 136 -15.51 -12.96 5.87
C SER A 136 -14.42 -13.97 6.20
N CYS A 137 -13.96 -13.94 7.44
CA CYS A 137 -13.07 -14.95 7.99
C CYS A 137 -13.54 -15.42 9.36
N THR A 138 -12.95 -16.49 9.87
CA THR A 138 -13.27 -17.08 11.17
C THR A 138 -12.18 -16.73 12.18
N TYR A 139 -12.55 -15.98 13.21
CA TYR A 139 -11.62 -15.52 14.26
C TYR A 139 -11.23 -16.65 15.24
N PRO A 140 -9.97 -16.72 15.69
CA PRO A 140 -8.82 -16.01 15.14
C PRO A 140 -8.20 -16.76 13.96
N LEU A 141 -7.65 -16.01 13.02
CA LEU A 141 -6.75 -16.53 11.99
C LEU A 141 -5.43 -16.98 12.65
N THR A 142 -4.89 -18.10 12.22
CA THR A 142 -3.72 -18.70 12.92
C THR A 142 -2.56 -19.01 12.00
N THR A 143 -2.64 -20.04 11.18
CA THR A 143 -1.60 -20.44 10.24
C THR A 143 -1.91 -19.94 8.84
N TYR A 144 -0.90 -19.60 8.05
CA TYR A 144 -1.16 -18.92 6.79
C TYR A 144 -0.30 -19.37 5.61
N ALA A 145 -0.83 -19.02 4.44
CA ALA A 145 -0.12 -18.97 3.18
C ALA A 145 -0.02 -17.52 2.70
N VAL A 146 1.10 -17.13 2.10
CA VAL A 146 1.27 -15.77 1.58
C VAL A 146 1.54 -15.74 0.09
N GLY A 147 0.82 -14.84 -0.60
CA GLY A 147 0.84 -14.71 -2.04
C GLY A 147 1.76 -13.61 -2.59
N TYR A 148 2.28 -12.70 -1.74
CA TYR A 148 3.10 -11.56 -2.20
C TYR A 148 4.00 -11.01 -1.10
N LYS A 149 5.05 -10.26 -1.48
CA LYS A 149 6.06 -9.73 -0.57
C LYS A 149 5.52 -8.79 0.51
N SER A 150 4.67 -7.83 0.19
CA SER A 150 4.08 -6.92 1.18
C SER A 150 3.20 -7.64 2.20
N ASN A 151 2.63 -8.79 1.82
CA ASN A 151 1.88 -9.64 2.73
C ASN A 151 2.80 -10.31 3.77
N TYR A 152 4.02 -10.73 3.36
CA TYR A 152 5.03 -11.22 4.32
C TYR A 152 5.42 -10.15 5.31
N GLU A 153 5.63 -8.95 4.81
CA GLU A 153 6.06 -7.83 5.62
C GLU A 153 4.99 -7.48 6.67
N ALA A 154 3.72 -7.53 6.29
CA ALA A 154 2.60 -7.37 7.22
C ALA A 154 2.65 -8.42 8.35
N GLU A 155 2.89 -9.68 8.01
CA GLU A 155 3.01 -10.76 9.00
C GLU A 155 4.26 -10.62 9.88
N ALA A 156 5.37 -10.12 9.33
CA ALA A 156 6.57 -9.81 10.12
C ALA A 156 6.32 -8.69 11.13
N ILE A 157 5.61 -7.64 10.74
CA ILE A 157 5.20 -6.53 11.62
C ILE A 157 4.32 -7.04 12.77
N LEU A 158 3.42 -7.97 12.48
CA LEU A 158 2.57 -8.58 13.49
C LEU A 158 3.31 -9.61 14.38
N GLY A 159 4.58 -9.91 14.09
CA GLY A 159 5.34 -10.93 14.81
C GLY A 159 4.85 -12.36 14.53
N ASN A 160 4.15 -12.58 13.41
CA ASN A 160 3.46 -13.83 13.08
C ASN A 160 4.29 -14.80 12.22
N VAL A 161 5.57 -14.55 12.05
CA VAL A 161 6.47 -15.29 11.14
C VAL A 161 6.43 -16.81 11.36
N ALA A 162 6.40 -17.26 12.62
CA ALA A 162 6.42 -18.68 12.97
C ALA A 162 5.20 -19.49 12.48
N ASN A 163 4.12 -18.82 12.11
CA ASN A 163 2.88 -19.44 11.66
C ASN A 163 2.77 -19.57 10.13
N CYS A 164 3.80 -19.16 9.38
CA CYS A 164 3.87 -19.31 7.93
C CYS A 164 4.04 -20.78 7.55
N LYS A 165 3.10 -21.33 6.79
CA LYS A 165 3.18 -22.71 6.29
C LYS A 165 3.49 -22.78 4.80
N TYR A 166 3.00 -21.83 4.03
CA TYR A 166 3.08 -21.84 2.57
C TYR A 166 3.49 -20.50 2.01
N VAL A 167 4.28 -20.54 0.95
CA VAL A 167 4.81 -19.36 0.27
C VAL A 167 4.58 -19.47 -1.24
N CYS A 168 4.37 -18.36 -1.91
CA CYS A 168 4.42 -18.35 -3.37
C CYS A 168 5.87 -18.40 -3.88
N ASN A 169 6.06 -18.86 -5.13
CA ASN A 169 7.37 -19.00 -5.75
C ASN A 169 8.15 -17.68 -5.90
N GLN A 170 7.46 -16.56 -5.85
CA GLN A 170 8.09 -15.24 -5.96
C GLN A 170 9.03 -14.95 -4.79
N VAL A 171 8.81 -15.57 -3.65
CA VAL A 171 9.61 -15.39 -2.43
C VAL A 171 10.51 -16.61 -2.16
N GLY A 172 10.06 -17.82 -2.51
CA GLY A 172 10.73 -19.06 -2.14
C GLY A 172 11.96 -19.40 -2.96
N ASP A 173 11.96 -19.12 -4.25
CA ASP A 173 12.79 -19.91 -5.15
C ASP A 173 14.01 -19.23 -5.73
N ASN A 174 14.34 -18.02 -5.56
CA ASN A 174 15.55 -17.41 -6.15
C ASN A 174 15.49 -15.88 -6.14
N GLY A 175 14.55 -15.32 -5.46
CA GLY A 175 14.45 -13.88 -5.38
C GLY A 175 15.59 -13.31 -4.55
N GLY A 176 15.97 -12.09 -4.82
CA GLY A 176 16.83 -11.31 -3.97
C GLY A 176 16.26 -11.05 -2.58
N TYR A 177 15.06 -11.57 -2.28
CA TYR A 177 14.36 -11.46 -0.98
C TYR A 177 14.92 -12.33 0.14
N ALA A 178 15.83 -13.26 -0.15
CA ALA A 178 16.21 -14.31 0.78
C ALA A 178 16.71 -13.81 2.14
N GLN A 179 17.33 -12.64 2.21
CA GLN A 179 17.80 -12.09 3.49
C GLN A 179 16.69 -11.35 4.23
N TRP A 180 15.89 -10.56 3.54
CA TRP A 180 14.78 -9.82 4.12
C TRP A 180 13.73 -10.75 4.70
N PHE A 181 13.40 -11.82 3.97
CA PHE A 181 12.42 -12.81 4.38
C PHE A 181 13.02 -14.09 4.97
N LYS A 182 14.30 -14.05 5.35
CA LYS A 182 14.97 -15.21 5.94
C LYS A 182 14.21 -15.85 7.11
N PRO A 183 13.61 -15.10 8.06
CA PRO A 183 12.85 -15.69 9.15
C PRO A 183 11.66 -16.55 8.67
N PHE A 184 11.02 -16.21 7.56
CA PHE A 184 9.97 -17.02 6.94
C PHE A 184 10.54 -18.26 6.28
N LEU A 185 11.60 -18.10 5.52
CA LEU A 185 12.24 -19.21 4.80
C LEU A 185 12.85 -20.24 5.75
N ASP A 186 13.34 -19.82 6.91
CA ASP A 186 13.87 -20.69 7.97
C ASP A 186 12.77 -21.59 8.59
N GLN A 187 11.48 -21.26 8.43
CA GLN A 187 10.37 -22.13 8.81
C GLN A 187 10.17 -23.29 7.81
N ASN A 188 10.94 -23.34 6.73
CA ASN A 188 10.79 -24.29 5.63
C ASN A 188 9.35 -24.37 5.08
N PRO A 189 8.74 -23.26 4.72
CA PRO A 189 7.38 -23.24 4.21
C PRO A 189 7.32 -23.97 2.86
N VAL A 190 6.19 -24.62 2.58
CA VAL A 190 5.98 -25.30 1.31
C VAL A 190 5.63 -24.27 0.23
N CYS A 191 6.28 -24.35 -0.94
CA CYS A 191 5.92 -23.51 -2.09
C CYS A 191 4.63 -24.01 -2.72
N PHE A 192 3.62 -23.13 -2.85
CA PHE A 192 2.33 -23.46 -3.45
C PHE A 192 2.17 -22.90 -4.88
N GLY A 193 3.27 -22.64 -5.57
CA GLY A 193 3.28 -22.13 -6.95
C GLY A 193 3.23 -20.62 -7.06
N SER A 194 2.74 -20.11 -8.18
CA SER A 194 2.68 -18.66 -8.40
C SER A 194 1.37 -18.06 -7.87
N ARG A 195 1.39 -16.76 -7.58
CA ARG A 195 0.17 -16.04 -7.19
C ARG A 195 -0.94 -16.05 -8.25
N PHE A 196 -0.60 -16.28 -9.52
CA PHE A 196 -1.55 -16.34 -10.64
C PHE A 196 -2.09 -17.75 -10.89
N THR A 197 -1.28 -18.74 -10.58
CA THR A 197 -1.59 -20.17 -10.80
C THR A 197 -1.09 -20.98 -9.61
N PRO A 198 -1.77 -20.85 -8.44
CA PRO A 198 -1.39 -21.58 -7.25
C PRO A 198 -1.68 -23.08 -7.40
N ASP A 199 -0.87 -23.91 -6.77
CA ASP A 199 -1.14 -25.34 -6.59
C ASP A 199 -1.73 -25.58 -5.19
N TYR A 200 -3.05 -25.62 -5.09
CA TYR A 200 -3.76 -25.85 -3.82
C TYR A 200 -3.77 -27.31 -3.39
N GLU A 201 -3.31 -28.24 -4.23
CA GLU A 201 -3.18 -29.64 -3.85
C GLU A 201 -2.25 -29.84 -2.64
N VAL A 202 -1.25 -28.96 -2.50
CA VAL A 202 -0.32 -28.98 -1.35
C VAL A 202 -1.00 -28.67 -0.02
N PHE A 203 -2.24 -28.13 -0.01
CA PHE A 203 -2.96 -27.82 1.22
C PHE A 203 -3.78 -29.02 1.76
N LYS A 204 -3.97 -30.08 0.98
CA LYS A 204 -4.89 -31.19 1.32
C LYS A 204 -4.63 -31.84 2.69
N ASP A 205 -3.35 -32.00 3.04
CA ASP A 205 -2.99 -32.69 4.27
C ASP A 205 -2.84 -31.75 5.48
N ASN A 206 -2.66 -30.45 5.23
CA ASN A 206 -2.38 -29.49 6.29
C ASN A 206 -2.78 -28.07 5.86
N ALA A 207 -4.06 -27.86 5.56
CA ALA A 207 -4.57 -26.58 5.11
C ALA A 207 -4.20 -25.43 6.07
N PRO A 208 -3.78 -24.28 5.55
CA PRO A 208 -3.60 -23.09 6.37
C PRO A 208 -4.96 -22.55 6.82
N SER A 209 -5.00 -21.85 7.93
CA SER A 209 -6.20 -21.17 8.39
C SER A 209 -6.66 -20.11 7.39
N TYR A 210 -5.70 -19.42 6.73
CA TYR A 210 -6.00 -18.43 5.71
C TYR A 210 -4.89 -18.29 4.67
N ILE A 211 -5.27 -17.67 3.55
CA ILE A 211 -4.33 -17.19 2.54
C ILE A 211 -4.39 -15.67 2.56
N LEU A 212 -3.25 -15.02 2.81
CA LEU A 212 -3.11 -13.58 2.67
C LEU A 212 -2.78 -13.25 1.22
N SER A 213 -3.65 -12.51 0.56
CA SER A 213 -3.63 -12.29 -0.88
C SER A 213 -3.89 -10.81 -1.22
N GLY A 214 -4.03 -10.50 -2.49
CA GLY A 214 -4.31 -9.17 -3.01
C GLY A 214 -5.43 -9.18 -4.04
N THR A 215 -5.51 -8.10 -4.83
CA THR A 215 -6.57 -7.91 -5.83
C THR A 215 -6.64 -9.06 -6.85
N ARG A 216 -7.85 -9.42 -7.25
CA ARG A 216 -8.10 -10.46 -8.26
C ARG A 216 -7.49 -10.17 -9.63
N ALA A 217 -7.13 -8.91 -9.88
CA ALA A 217 -6.39 -8.53 -11.08
C ALA A 217 -4.95 -9.08 -11.13
N TRP A 218 -4.34 -9.32 -9.97
CA TRP A 218 -2.94 -9.73 -9.82
C TRP A 218 -2.74 -11.07 -9.11
N PHE A 219 -3.84 -11.73 -8.72
CA PHE A 219 -3.85 -13.03 -8.05
C PHE A 219 -4.93 -13.92 -8.68
N ASP A 220 -4.91 -15.22 -8.35
CA ASP A 220 -5.98 -16.11 -8.77
C ASP A 220 -7.35 -15.56 -8.34
N PRO A 221 -8.24 -15.26 -9.30
CA PRO A 221 -9.55 -14.66 -9.02
C PRO A 221 -10.56 -15.68 -8.42
N ASN A 222 -10.28 -16.98 -8.48
CA ASN A 222 -11.16 -18.04 -8.02
C ASN A 222 -10.66 -18.70 -6.73
N MET A 223 -9.70 -18.10 -6.06
CA MET A 223 -9.04 -18.64 -4.87
C MET A 223 -10.06 -19.05 -3.79
N GLU A 224 -11.03 -18.19 -3.50
CA GLU A 224 -12.04 -18.41 -2.47
C GLU A 224 -12.85 -19.69 -2.72
N GLU A 225 -13.33 -19.89 -3.95
CA GLU A 225 -14.13 -21.07 -4.32
C GLU A 225 -13.29 -22.37 -4.24
N THR A 226 -11.99 -22.26 -4.55
CA THR A 226 -11.09 -23.42 -4.59
C THR A 226 -10.68 -23.87 -3.19
N VAL A 227 -10.42 -22.94 -2.26
CA VAL A 227 -9.89 -23.30 -0.93
C VAL A 227 -10.96 -23.41 0.16
N ALA A 228 -12.17 -22.90 -0.06
CA ALA A 228 -13.26 -23.01 0.90
C ALA A 228 -13.57 -24.47 1.35
N PRO A 229 -13.55 -25.48 0.46
CA PRO A 229 -13.74 -26.88 0.86
C PRO A 229 -12.63 -27.41 1.79
N LEU A 230 -11.46 -26.75 1.83
CA LEU A 230 -10.34 -27.11 2.71
C LEU A 230 -10.44 -26.43 4.09
N GLY A 231 -11.44 -25.55 4.28
CA GLY A 231 -11.60 -24.76 5.51
C GLY A 231 -10.60 -23.61 5.63
N THR A 232 -10.06 -23.15 4.51
CA THR A 232 -9.12 -22.02 4.43
C THR A 232 -9.87 -20.74 4.06
N ASP A 233 -9.74 -19.70 4.87
CA ASP A 233 -10.26 -18.37 4.56
C ASP A 233 -9.31 -17.62 3.60
N VAL A 234 -9.84 -16.72 2.76
CA VAL A 234 -9.02 -15.85 1.91
C VAL A 234 -9.16 -14.42 2.40
N VAL A 235 -8.04 -13.79 2.70
CA VAL A 235 -7.95 -12.40 3.16
C VAL A 235 -7.22 -11.59 2.09
N ARG A 236 -7.95 -10.70 1.40
CA ARG A 236 -7.40 -9.83 0.35
C ARG A 236 -7.38 -8.40 0.88
N LEU A 237 -6.20 -7.96 1.31
CA LEU A 237 -5.99 -6.61 1.83
C LEU A 237 -4.91 -5.86 1.04
N PRO A 238 -5.05 -4.52 0.89
CA PRO A 238 -4.15 -3.69 0.10
C PRO A 238 -2.89 -3.27 0.88
N PHE A 239 -1.94 -4.17 1.09
CA PHE A 239 -0.68 -3.84 1.77
C PHE A 239 0.35 -3.10 0.90
N TRP A 240 0.05 -2.85 -0.36
CA TRP A 240 0.92 -2.12 -1.29
C TRP A 240 0.48 -0.68 -1.53
N GLU A 241 -0.64 -0.26 -0.96
CA GLU A 241 -1.17 1.09 -1.09
C GLU A 241 -0.82 1.89 0.16
N ASP A 242 -0.11 3.00 0.01
CA ASP A 242 0.45 3.76 1.12
C ASP A 242 -0.64 4.31 2.06
N THR A 243 -1.75 4.78 1.49
CA THR A 243 -2.85 5.37 2.26
C THR A 243 -3.66 4.36 3.07
N THR A 244 -3.66 3.09 2.68
CA THR A 244 -4.48 2.04 3.30
C THR A 244 -3.67 1.03 4.11
N THR A 245 -2.35 1.06 4.00
CA THR A 245 -1.47 0.06 4.63
C THR A 245 -1.63 -0.01 6.15
N VAL A 246 -1.69 1.13 6.84
CA VAL A 246 -1.89 1.15 8.30
C VAL A 246 -3.20 0.48 8.68
N GLY A 247 -4.29 0.82 7.98
CA GLY A 247 -5.60 0.22 8.20
C GLY A 247 -5.62 -1.28 7.90
N SER A 248 -4.90 -1.71 6.87
CA SER A 248 -4.76 -3.14 6.53
C SER A 248 -4.01 -3.92 7.61
N ILE A 249 -2.96 -3.34 8.20
CA ILE A 249 -2.24 -3.94 9.33
C ILE A 249 -3.13 -4.02 10.57
N LEU A 250 -3.90 -2.96 10.89
CA LEU A 250 -4.87 -2.97 12.01
C LEU A 250 -5.92 -4.06 11.79
N THR A 251 -6.47 -4.16 10.59
CA THR A 251 -7.49 -5.14 10.21
C THR A 251 -6.96 -6.58 10.34
N LEU A 252 -5.80 -6.87 9.78
CA LEU A 252 -5.17 -8.19 9.88
C LEU A 252 -4.79 -8.51 11.32
N GLY A 253 -4.24 -7.53 12.05
CA GLY A 253 -3.86 -7.69 13.45
C GLY A 253 -5.04 -8.09 14.33
N TYR A 254 -6.20 -7.47 14.12
CA TYR A 254 -7.43 -7.87 14.81
C TYR A 254 -7.83 -9.30 14.45
N MET A 255 -7.88 -9.64 13.15
CA MET A 255 -8.27 -10.97 12.67
C MET A 255 -7.37 -12.08 13.22
N CYS A 256 -6.08 -11.80 13.42
CA CYS A 256 -5.07 -12.73 13.95
C CYS A 256 -4.94 -12.70 15.48
N ASN A 257 -5.72 -11.87 16.21
CA ASN A 257 -5.52 -11.62 17.65
C ASN A 257 -4.12 -11.07 17.98
N LEU A 258 -3.62 -10.20 17.14
CA LEU A 258 -2.30 -9.55 17.26
C LEU A 258 -2.44 -8.02 17.31
N ASP A 259 -3.52 -7.55 17.88
CA ASP A 259 -3.91 -6.12 17.95
C ASP A 259 -2.78 -5.25 18.52
N ALA A 260 -2.10 -5.71 19.56
CA ALA A 260 -1.04 -4.92 20.19
C ALA A 260 0.12 -4.61 19.26
N ALA A 261 0.52 -5.57 18.39
CA ALA A 261 1.56 -5.37 17.42
C ALA A 261 1.10 -4.42 16.30
N ALA A 262 -0.14 -4.59 15.83
CA ALA A 262 -0.74 -3.72 14.83
C ALA A 262 -0.85 -2.27 15.32
N GLN A 263 -1.30 -2.06 16.56
CA GLN A 263 -1.41 -0.73 17.18
C GLN A 263 -0.03 -0.08 17.38
N ALA A 264 0.98 -0.86 17.77
CA ALA A 264 2.34 -0.34 17.91
C ALA A 264 2.92 0.14 16.58
N TYR A 265 2.67 -0.60 15.51
CA TYR A 265 3.04 -0.19 14.15
C TYR A 265 2.27 1.08 13.72
N ALA A 266 0.94 1.10 13.90
CA ALA A 266 0.11 2.24 13.55
C ALA A 266 0.58 3.51 14.26
N ALA A 267 0.81 3.46 15.57
CA ALA A 267 1.31 4.59 16.34
C ALA A 267 2.66 5.12 15.83
N LYS A 268 3.54 4.22 15.36
CA LYS A 268 4.83 4.61 14.79
C LYS A 268 4.66 5.32 13.44
N ALA A 269 3.89 4.75 12.53
CA ALA A 269 3.59 5.37 11.23
C ALA A 269 2.90 6.73 11.42
N ASP A 270 1.88 6.81 12.28
CA ASP A 270 1.14 8.03 12.59
C ASP A 270 2.03 9.11 13.19
N SER A 271 3.02 8.75 14.02
CA SER A 271 3.98 9.72 14.57
C SER A 271 4.75 10.51 13.51
N VAL A 272 4.85 9.95 12.30
CA VAL A 272 5.48 10.59 11.12
C VAL A 272 4.41 11.27 10.28
N LEU A 273 3.38 10.52 9.88
CA LEU A 273 2.36 10.99 8.93
C LEU A 273 1.56 12.18 9.46
N ASP A 274 1.23 12.20 10.76
CA ASP A 274 0.50 13.30 11.37
C ASP A 274 1.31 14.61 11.36
N LYS A 275 2.62 14.54 11.61
CA LYS A 275 3.48 15.73 11.54
C LYS A 275 3.59 16.29 10.13
N ILE A 276 3.65 15.41 9.14
CA ILE A 276 3.64 15.81 7.72
C ILE A 276 2.32 16.47 7.39
N ASN A 277 1.21 15.82 7.74
CA ASN A 277 -0.13 16.34 7.50
C ASN A 277 -0.36 17.69 8.19
N ASP A 278 0.06 17.83 9.45
CA ASP A 278 -0.01 19.10 10.19
C ASP A 278 0.73 20.25 9.49
N TYR A 279 1.84 19.94 8.84
CA TYR A 279 2.59 20.94 8.08
C TYR A 279 1.91 21.26 6.75
N VAL A 280 1.56 20.22 6.00
CA VAL A 280 1.05 20.32 4.63
C VAL A 280 -0.38 20.88 4.58
N SER A 281 -1.21 20.59 5.57
CA SER A 281 -2.58 21.13 5.67
C SER A 281 -2.67 22.66 5.69
N LYS A 282 -1.57 23.34 6.01
CA LYS A 282 -1.46 24.81 6.04
C LYS A 282 -1.06 25.41 4.68
N ILE A 283 -0.83 24.57 3.67
CA ILE A 283 -0.36 24.97 2.34
C ILE A 283 -1.48 24.65 1.34
N ASP A 284 -1.94 25.69 0.65
CA ASP A 284 -2.93 25.50 -0.41
C ASP A 284 -2.39 24.53 -1.47
N THR A 285 -3.25 23.66 -1.98
CA THR A 285 -2.84 22.63 -2.95
C THR A 285 -2.12 23.23 -4.17
N ALA A 286 -2.54 24.39 -4.63
CA ALA A 286 -1.92 25.09 -5.76
C ALA A 286 -0.48 25.53 -5.49
N ASP A 287 -0.13 25.76 -4.23
CA ASP A 287 1.21 26.22 -3.79
C ASP A 287 2.16 25.07 -3.44
N ARG A 288 1.67 23.84 -3.48
CA ARG A 288 2.49 22.65 -3.22
C ARG A 288 3.40 22.34 -4.41
N PRO A 289 4.61 21.81 -4.19
CA PRO A 289 5.50 21.40 -5.27
C PRO A 289 4.84 20.41 -6.23
N LEU A 290 4.98 20.65 -7.55
CA LEU A 290 4.57 19.69 -8.58
C LEU A 290 5.64 18.59 -8.68
N VAL A 291 5.26 17.36 -8.43
CA VAL A 291 6.16 16.20 -8.44
C VAL A 291 5.74 15.21 -9.51
N PHE A 292 6.60 14.98 -10.50
CA PHE A 292 6.39 13.91 -11.46
C PHE A 292 6.84 12.59 -10.85
N ALA A 293 5.95 11.60 -10.88
CA ALA A 293 6.30 10.23 -10.50
C ALA A 293 6.42 9.36 -11.74
N GLY A 294 7.59 8.79 -11.94
CA GLY A 294 7.84 7.86 -13.04
C GLY A 294 7.89 6.41 -12.58
N TYR A 295 7.15 5.56 -13.27
CA TYR A 295 7.26 4.13 -13.14
C TYR A 295 7.95 3.57 -14.38
N ASN A 296 8.96 2.70 -14.20
CA ASN A 296 9.76 2.19 -15.32
C ASN A 296 10.26 3.28 -16.29
N GLY A 297 10.77 4.36 -15.73
CA GLY A 297 11.32 5.48 -16.48
C GLY A 297 10.33 6.61 -16.67
N THR A 298 9.76 6.77 -17.85
CA THR A 298 8.91 7.92 -18.19
C THR A 298 7.43 7.62 -18.27
N SER A 299 7.00 6.43 -17.86
CA SER A 299 5.57 6.15 -17.74
C SER A 299 4.99 6.88 -16.55
N ILE A 300 3.92 7.65 -16.76
CA ILE A 300 3.14 8.18 -15.63
C ILE A 300 2.50 6.99 -14.93
N SER A 301 2.67 6.92 -13.63
CA SER A 301 1.96 5.96 -12.81
C SER A 301 0.45 6.22 -12.83
N THR A 302 -0.33 5.16 -12.82
CA THR A 302 -1.77 5.28 -12.66
C THR A 302 -2.11 5.89 -11.30
N TRP A 303 -3.22 6.60 -11.23
CA TRP A 303 -3.68 7.35 -10.05
C TRP A 303 -3.64 6.58 -8.72
N HIS A 304 -3.81 5.29 -8.73
CA HIS A 304 -3.82 4.44 -7.54
C HIS A 304 -2.59 3.54 -7.43
N ASN A 305 -1.44 4.00 -7.83
CA ASN A 305 -0.25 3.25 -7.51
C ASN A 305 0.54 3.95 -6.38
N GLY A 306 1.21 3.15 -5.58
CA GLY A 306 1.80 3.58 -4.32
C GLY A 306 2.67 4.83 -4.43
N ILE A 307 3.41 5.03 -5.53
CA ILE A 307 4.28 6.20 -5.65
C ILE A 307 3.53 7.53 -5.80
N GLN A 308 2.35 7.54 -6.42
CA GLN A 308 1.51 8.75 -6.50
C GLN A 308 0.90 9.08 -5.14
N GLU A 309 0.40 8.06 -4.44
CA GLU A 309 -0.14 8.21 -3.10
C GLU A 309 0.92 8.68 -2.11
N LEU A 310 2.14 8.13 -2.22
CA LEU A 310 3.28 8.55 -1.43
C LEU A 310 3.59 10.04 -1.64
N ILE A 311 3.59 10.52 -2.90
CA ILE A 311 3.82 11.94 -3.20
C ILE A 311 2.75 12.82 -2.57
N VAL A 312 1.48 12.45 -2.70
CA VAL A 312 0.36 13.20 -2.10
C VAL A 312 0.49 13.21 -0.58
N ALA A 313 0.80 12.07 0.03
CA ALA A 313 1.01 11.96 1.47
C ALA A 313 2.22 12.79 1.95
N ALA A 314 3.27 12.92 1.13
CA ALA A 314 4.40 13.81 1.39
C ALA A 314 4.08 15.30 1.15
N GLY A 315 2.87 15.61 0.68
CA GLY A 315 2.42 16.98 0.44
C GLY A 315 2.74 17.54 -0.94
N GLY A 316 3.14 16.72 -1.89
CA GLY A 316 3.31 17.13 -3.28
C GLY A 316 1.99 17.19 -4.05
N ARG A 317 1.97 17.93 -5.17
CA ARG A 317 0.98 17.83 -6.24
C ARG A 317 1.48 16.84 -7.28
N THR A 318 0.58 16.16 -7.94
CA THR A 318 0.90 15.22 -9.01
C THR A 318 0.50 15.77 -10.38
N PRO A 319 0.97 15.21 -11.50
CA PRO A 319 0.54 15.60 -12.83
C PRO A 319 -0.98 15.50 -13.06
N TYR A 320 -1.68 14.69 -12.28
CA TYR A 320 -3.15 14.60 -12.36
C TYR A 320 -3.83 15.89 -11.93
N ASP A 321 -3.25 16.62 -10.98
CA ASP A 321 -3.75 17.93 -10.56
C ASP A 321 -3.64 18.96 -11.69
N GLU A 322 -2.76 18.74 -12.66
CA GLU A 322 -2.56 19.53 -13.87
C GLU A 322 -3.37 18.99 -15.09
N GLY A 323 -4.25 18.01 -14.85
CA GLY A 323 -5.14 17.46 -15.90
C GLY A 323 -4.51 16.37 -16.77
N TYR A 324 -3.32 15.87 -16.45
CA TYR A 324 -2.76 14.70 -17.11
C TYR A 324 -3.51 13.45 -16.69
N THR A 325 -3.82 12.59 -17.65
CA THR A 325 -4.51 11.32 -17.40
C THR A 325 -3.56 10.15 -17.64
N ASN A 326 -3.96 8.97 -17.19
CA ASN A 326 -3.18 7.74 -17.32
C ASN A 326 -2.60 7.55 -18.73
N GLY A 327 -1.32 7.22 -18.79
CA GLY A 327 -0.64 6.89 -20.04
C GLY A 327 0.87 6.97 -19.90
N SER A 328 1.56 6.53 -20.94
CA SER A 328 2.98 6.79 -21.08
C SER A 328 3.18 8.22 -21.51
N ILE A 329 4.07 8.93 -20.83
CA ILE A 329 4.57 10.22 -21.26
C ILE A 329 6.04 10.04 -21.63
N ASP A 330 6.48 10.69 -22.70
CA ASP A 330 7.90 10.69 -23.07
C ASP A 330 8.69 11.80 -22.36
N GLY A 331 9.98 11.84 -22.58
CA GLY A 331 10.85 12.85 -21.97
C GLY A 331 10.50 14.29 -22.35
N GLU A 332 9.98 14.51 -23.59
CA GLU A 332 9.54 15.83 -24.01
C GLU A 332 8.31 16.28 -23.23
N GLY A 333 7.38 15.35 -23.00
CA GLY A 333 6.22 15.60 -22.17
C GLY A 333 6.57 15.92 -20.71
N VAL A 334 7.51 15.20 -20.11
CA VAL A 334 8.00 15.52 -18.75
C VAL A 334 8.67 16.90 -18.72
N ASN A 335 9.47 17.21 -19.74
CA ASN A 335 10.12 18.52 -19.84
C ASN A 335 9.10 19.66 -20.03
N ALA A 336 8.05 19.44 -20.83
CA ALA A 336 6.96 20.40 -21.03
C ALA A 336 6.11 20.63 -19.77
N MET A 337 5.90 19.59 -18.97
CA MET A 337 5.22 19.66 -17.68
C MET A 337 5.98 20.53 -16.68
N ASN A 338 7.32 20.57 -16.79
CA ASN A 338 8.24 21.32 -15.95
C ASN A 338 8.01 21.10 -14.45
N PRO A 339 8.08 19.86 -13.94
CA PRO A 339 7.86 19.57 -12.54
C PRO A 339 8.95 20.19 -11.66
N ASP A 340 8.60 20.51 -10.41
CA ASP A 340 9.55 21.00 -9.40
C ASP A 340 10.51 19.89 -8.96
N TRP A 341 10.00 18.64 -8.89
CA TRP A 341 10.73 17.46 -8.50
C TRP A 341 10.33 16.27 -9.38
N ILE A 342 11.23 15.31 -9.50
CA ILE A 342 10.97 14.02 -10.15
C ILE A 342 11.29 12.92 -9.16
N VAL A 343 10.39 11.94 -9.03
CA VAL A 343 10.58 10.73 -8.23
C VAL A 343 10.46 9.53 -9.13
N PHE A 344 11.46 8.66 -9.13
CA PHE A 344 11.41 7.37 -9.80
C PHE A 344 11.31 6.24 -8.77
N ASP A 345 10.56 5.21 -9.12
CA ASP A 345 10.65 3.94 -8.44
C ASP A 345 11.84 3.13 -8.95
N MET A 346 12.41 2.36 -8.07
CA MET A 346 13.40 1.35 -8.36
C MET A 346 12.80 -0.02 -8.01
N TYR A 347 12.82 -0.93 -8.98
CA TYR A 347 12.23 -2.25 -8.79
C TYR A 347 12.92 -3.06 -7.68
N TYR A 348 14.22 -2.85 -7.52
CA TYR A 348 15.01 -3.44 -6.45
C TYR A 348 15.14 -2.47 -5.28
N GLY A 349 15.47 -2.98 -4.13
CA GLY A 349 15.67 -2.27 -2.89
C GLY A 349 15.94 -3.26 -1.77
N LEU A 350 15.79 -2.86 -0.52
CA LEU A 350 16.00 -3.73 0.65
C LEU A 350 15.26 -5.06 0.55
N LEU A 351 14.04 -5.03 0.01
CA LEU A 351 13.20 -6.23 -0.10
C LEU A 351 13.68 -7.20 -1.18
N GLU A 352 14.43 -6.74 -2.16
CA GLU A 352 14.78 -7.53 -3.35
C GLU A 352 16.21 -8.04 -3.28
N THR A 353 17.12 -7.21 -2.86
CA THR A 353 18.54 -7.52 -2.81
C THR A 353 19.27 -6.60 -1.85
N ASN A 354 20.35 -7.09 -1.27
CA ASN A 354 21.33 -6.25 -0.58
C ASN A 354 22.58 -5.99 -1.47
N ASP A 355 22.47 -6.20 -2.76
CA ASP A 355 23.53 -5.96 -3.73
C ASP A 355 23.32 -4.59 -4.39
N GLN A 356 23.94 -3.57 -3.83
CA GLN A 356 23.84 -2.19 -4.30
C GLN A 356 24.27 -2.03 -5.78
N VAL A 357 25.23 -2.82 -6.27
CA VAL A 357 25.62 -2.82 -7.68
C VAL A 357 24.47 -3.27 -8.56
N LYS A 358 23.77 -4.32 -8.16
CA LYS A 358 22.60 -4.82 -8.89
C LYS A 358 21.47 -3.79 -8.89
N GLU A 359 21.22 -3.14 -7.76
CA GLU A 359 20.18 -2.11 -7.62
C GLU A 359 20.46 -0.92 -8.53
N TYR A 360 21.67 -0.36 -8.47
CA TYR A 360 22.02 0.81 -9.28
C TYR A 360 22.13 0.48 -10.76
N ASN A 361 22.62 -0.70 -11.12
CA ASN A 361 22.64 -1.16 -12.50
C ASN A 361 21.25 -1.35 -13.08
N TYR A 362 20.22 -1.60 -12.23
CA TYR A 362 18.85 -1.65 -12.74
C TYR A 362 18.43 -0.35 -13.41
N ILE A 363 18.76 0.79 -12.83
CA ILE A 363 18.48 2.11 -13.42
C ILE A 363 19.39 2.36 -14.64
N TYR A 364 20.67 2.03 -14.51
CA TYR A 364 21.66 2.23 -15.55
C TYR A 364 21.40 1.39 -16.80
N ASP A 365 21.11 0.11 -16.63
CA ASP A 365 20.95 -0.84 -17.73
C ASP A 365 19.51 -0.95 -18.24
N GLN A 366 18.54 -0.31 -17.58
CA GLN A 366 17.15 -0.40 -17.98
C GLN A 366 16.94 0.04 -19.42
N GLY A 367 16.47 -0.92 -20.22
CA GLY A 367 16.16 -0.70 -21.62
C GLY A 367 17.38 -0.67 -22.55
N LYS A 368 18.54 -1.16 -22.13
CA LYS A 368 19.78 -1.23 -22.92
C LYS A 368 20.29 0.11 -23.44
N SER A 369 19.90 1.18 -22.81
CA SER A 369 20.32 2.52 -23.12
C SER A 369 20.74 3.24 -21.84
N ASN A 370 21.93 2.95 -21.39
CA ASN A 370 22.57 3.54 -20.22
C ASN A 370 21.84 4.76 -19.62
N ASN A 371 21.43 4.69 -18.35
CA ASN A 371 20.68 5.77 -17.70
C ASN A 371 19.36 6.18 -18.40
N ARG A 372 18.57 5.22 -18.84
CA ARG A 372 17.30 5.46 -19.56
C ARG A 372 16.43 6.52 -18.88
N TYR A 373 16.30 6.46 -17.54
CA TYR A 373 15.50 7.41 -16.80
C TYR A 373 16.04 8.84 -16.93
N PHE A 374 17.33 9.02 -16.70
CA PHE A 374 17.95 10.34 -16.74
C PHE A 374 18.08 10.90 -18.16
N ASN A 375 18.31 10.04 -19.15
CA ASN A 375 18.31 10.50 -20.55
C ASN A 375 16.95 11.09 -20.94
N ALA A 376 15.86 10.50 -20.50
CA ALA A 376 14.52 10.96 -20.82
C ALA A 376 14.21 12.35 -20.21
N ILE A 377 14.75 12.64 -19.03
CA ILE A 377 14.48 13.89 -18.30
C ILE A 377 15.62 14.92 -18.36
N ALA A 378 16.66 14.67 -19.15
CA ALA A 378 17.87 15.51 -19.22
C ALA A 378 17.58 17.00 -19.54
N GLY A 379 16.46 17.28 -20.24
CA GLY A 379 15.98 18.60 -20.55
C GLY A 379 15.10 19.24 -19.48
N SER A 380 14.76 18.56 -18.39
CA SER A 380 13.90 19.11 -17.35
C SER A 380 14.67 20.03 -16.38
N LYS A 381 13.97 21.02 -15.85
CA LYS A 381 14.52 21.90 -14.81
C LYS A 381 14.84 21.10 -13.54
N ALA A 382 13.99 20.14 -13.17
CA ALA A 382 14.20 19.30 -12.00
C ALA A 382 15.53 18.52 -12.10
N TYR A 383 15.85 17.93 -13.26
CA TYR A 383 17.13 17.25 -13.44
C TYR A 383 18.31 18.25 -13.44
N TYR A 384 18.12 19.41 -14.03
CA TYR A 384 19.14 20.48 -14.02
C TYR A 384 19.50 20.94 -12.60
N ASP A 385 18.51 21.05 -11.73
CA ASP A 385 18.64 21.51 -10.34
C ASP A 385 18.98 20.37 -9.36
N ASP A 386 19.30 19.16 -9.82
CA ASP A 386 19.54 17.94 -9.01
C ASP A 386 18.34 17.52 -8.14
N LYS A 387 17.12 17.81 -8.57
CA LYS A 387 15.86 17.52 -7.88
C LYS A 387 15.21 16.23 -8.40
N VAL A 388 15.99 15.16 -8.42
CA VAL A 388 15.52 13.83 -8.82
C VAL A 388 15.79 12.86 -7.68
N LEU A 389 14.74 12.17 -7.25
CA LEU A 389 14.75 11.21 -6.16
C LEU A 389 14.45 9.82 -6.72
N ILE A 390 15.02 8.81 -6.09
CA ILE A 390 14.83 7.41 -6.46
C ILE A 390 14.52 6.61 -5.20
N LEU A 391 13.43 5.85 -5.23
CA LEU A 391 12.93 5.08 -4.11
C LEU A 391 12.93 3.59 -4.45
N GLY A 392 13.49 2.78 -3.57
CA GLY A 392 13.36 1.34 -3.59
C GLY A 392 11.99 0.87 -3.08
N GLN A 393 11.57 -0.32 -3.51
CA GLN A 393 10.24 -0.84 -3.16
C GLN A 393 10.00 -1.00 -1.66
N GLY A 394 11.03 -1.14 -0.85
CA GLY A 394 10.91 -1.24 0.61
C GLY A 394 10.34 0.00 1.29
N VAL A 395 10.46 1.15 0.64
CA VAL A 395 10.07 2.45 1.23
C VAL A 395 9.04 3.22 0.40
N TYR A 396 8.60 2.69 -0.74
CA TYR A 396 7.50 3.32 -1.47
C TYR A 396 6.28 2.40 -1.66
N MET A 397 6.40 1.12 -1.36
CA MET A 397 5.32 0.16 -1.52
C MET A 397 5.28 -0.76 -0.29
N GLY A 398 4.21 -0.68 0.46
CA GLY A 398 4.00 -1.54 1.63
C GLY A 398 4.24 -0.85 2.97
N PRO A 399 4.40 -1.63 4.02
CA PRO A 399 4.45 -1.09 5.40
C PRO A 399 5.59 -0.11 5.70
N GLY A 400 6.68 -0.14 4.94
CA GLY A 400 7.78 0.82 5.06
C GLY A 400 7.52 2.20 4.43
N SER A 401 6.40 2.40 3.75
CA SER A 401 6.11 3.59 2.94
C SER A 401 6.12 4.90 3.72
N TYR A 402 5.73 4.92 5.00
CA TYR A 402 5.80 6.12 5.83
C TYR A 402 7.22 6.70 5.93
N ILE A 403 8.26 5.86 5.73
CA ILE A 403 9.68 6.26 5.71
C ILE A 403 9.99 6.98 4.40
N GLY A 404 9.55 6.42 3.26
CA GLY A 404 9.70 7.04 1.95
C GLY A 404 8.92 8.36 1.87
N ILE A 405 7.71 8.42 2.45
CA ILE A 405 6.93 9.65 2.57
C ILE A 405 7.73 10.73 3.33
N ALA A 406 8.32 10.38 4.47
CA ALA A 406 9.15 11.31 5.25
C ALA A 406 10.39 11.78 4.46
N TRP A 407 10.99 10.88 3.70
CA TRP A 407 12.17 11.22 2.90
C TRP A 407 11.83 12.18 1.74
N VAL A 408 10.76 11.91 1.02
CA VAL A 408 10.27 12.82 -0.04
C VAL A 408 9.87 14.16 0.57
N PHE A 409 9.15 14.18 1.69
CA PHE A 409 8.78 15.40 2.40
C PHE A 409 10.01 16.26 2.75
N ASN A 410 11.06 15.65 3.30
CA ASN A 410 12.30 16.35 3.63
C ASN A 410 12.89 17.09 2.43
N HIS A 411 12.81 16.49 1.23
CA HIS A 411 13.38 17.08 0.02
C HIS A 411 12.49 18.19 -0.57
N ILE A 412 11.18 17.92 -0.67
CA ILE A 412 10.26 18.89 -1.28
C ILE A 412 9.97 20.09 -0.36
N TYR A 413 10.19 19.91 0.96
CA TYR A 413 10.05 20.96 1.97
C TYR A 413 11.31 21.14 2.84
N PRO A 414 12.44 21.57 2.27
CA PRO A 414 13.72 21.63 2.99
C PRO A 414 13.76 22.64 4.14
N LYS A 415 12.74 23.51 4.25
CA LYS A 415 12.60 24.49 5.35
C LYS A 415 11.66 24.02 6.46
N ALA A 416 10.97 22.91 6.26
CA ALA A 416 10.13 22.29 7.27
C ALA A 416 10.97 21.57 8.34
N PRO A 417 10.39 21.23 9.50
CA PRO A 417 11.04 20.32 10.43
C PRO A 417 11.35 18.99 9.75
N GLN A 418 12.62 18.60 9.75
CA GLN A 418 13.12 17.44 9.03
C GLN A 418 12.99 16.16 9.87
N PHE A 419 12.73 15.03 9.22
CA PHE A 419 12.78 13.71 9.84
C PHE A 419 14.19 13.12 9.74
N ASP A 420 14.64 12.43 10.78
CA ASP A 420 15.80 11.55 10.70
C ASP A 420 15.40 10.22 10.06
N VAL A 421 15.40 10.22 8.73
CA VAL A 421 14.93 9.07 7.94
C VAL A 421 15.84 7.86 8.11
N ALA A 422 17.14 8.08 8.30
CA ALA A 422 18.07 6.99 8.56
C ALA A 422 17.74 6.25 9.87
N SER A 423 17.41 7.00 10.92
CA SER A 423 16.95 6.43 12.17
C SER A 423 15.60 5.74 12.04
N LEU A 424 14.65 6.29 11.27
CA LEU A 424 13.36 5.65 11.01
C LEU A 424 13.53 4.30 10.30
N LEU A 425 14.36 4.25 9.26
CA LEU A 425 14.61 3.04 8.49
C LEU A 425 15.34 1.99 9.32
N LYS A 426 16.36 2.41 10.09
CA LYS A 426 17.09 1.54 11.01
C LYS A 426 16.14 0.92 12.04
N ASP A 427 15.30 1.73 12.66
CA ASP A 427 14.34 1.28 13.65
C ASP A 427 13.31 0.30 13.05
N TYR A 428 12.86 0.54 11.82
CA TYR A 428 11.98 -0.36 11.09
C TYR A 428 12.64 -1.73 10.86
N VAL A 429 13.87 -1.74 10.36
CA VAL A 429 14.61 -2.97 10.10
C VAL A 429 14.91 -3.74 11.41
N GLU A 430 15.37 -3.05 12.44
CA GLU A 430 15.70 -3.70 13.72
C GLU A 430 14.47 -4.31 14.42
N ASN A 431 13.30 -3.70 14.28
CA ASN A 431 12.08 -4.22 14.89
C ASN A 431 11.40 -5.32 14.08
N TYR A 432 11.40 -5.23 12.76
CA TYR A 432 10.60 -6.12 11.91
C TYR A 432 11.42 -7.10 11.08
N HIS A 433 12.69 -6.81 10.86
CA HIS A 433 13.63 -7.64 10.08
C HIS A 433 14.97 -7.83 10.78
N PRO A 434 14.99 -8.34 12.03
CA PRO A 434 16.19 -8.36 12.88
C PRO A 434 17.34 -9.21 12.32
N ASP A 435 17.05 -10.13 11.42
CA ASP A 435 18.06 -10.97 10.76
C ASP A 435 18.71 -10.31 9.54
N TYR A 436 18.19 -9.16 9.12
CA TYR A 436 18.79 -8.40 8.03
C TYR A 436 20.08 -7.74 8.48
N LYS A 437 21.18 -8.04 7.79
CA LYS A 437 22.55 -7.66 8.24
C LYS A 437 23.13 -6.46 7.54
N ASN A 438 22.45 -5.96 6.50
CA ASN A 438 22.92 -4.77 5.82
C ASN A 438 22.64 -3.53 6.67
N THR A 439 23.65 -2.69 6.87
CA THR A 439 23.58 -1.49 7.70
C THR A 439 23.54 -0.19 6.90
N ASP A 440 23.70 -0.27 5.59
CA ASP A 440 23.68 0.91 4.71
C ASP A 440 22.33 1.06 4.00
N PHE A 441 21.29 1.19 4.81
CA PHE A 441 19.91 1.18 4.33
C PHE A 441 19.57 2.34 3.40
N MET A 442 20.06 3.55 3.72
CA MET A 442 19.71 4.74 2.95
C MET A 442 20.26 4.71 1.53
N ASN A 443 21.44 4.14 1.35
CA ASN A 443 22.06 4.02 0.04
C ASN A 443 21.45 2.91 -0.83
N GLN A 444 20.46 2.19 -0.33
CA GLN A 444 19.82 1.09 -1.06
C GLN A 444 18.36 1.37 -1.44
N ASP A 445 17.65 2.16 -0.66
CA ASP A 445 16.22 2.39 -0.86
C ASP A 445 15.86 3.87 -1.05
N CYS A 446 16.75 4.79 -0.67
CA CYS A 446 16.51 6.23 -0.79
C CYS A 446 17.78 6.92 -1.27
N PHE A 447 17.82 7.36 -2.51
CA PHE A 447 18.94 8.17 -3.02
C PHE A 447 18.49 9.22 -4.02
N ASP A 448 19.20 10.34 -4.03
CA ASP A 448 19.05 11.38 -5.04
C ASP A 448 20.01 11.15 -6.23
N VAL A 449 19.79 11.89 -7.31
CA VAL A 449 20.61 11.78 -8.52
C VAL A 449 22.08 12.08 -8.26
N THR A 450 22.40 12.94 -7.30
CA THR A 450 23.78 13.30 -6.98
C THR A 450 24.50 12.15 -6.30
N SER A 451 23.87 11.52 -5.31
CA SER A 451 24.37 10.32 -4.65
C SER A 451 24.52 9.15 -5.61
N TYR A 452 23.53 8.96 -6.50
CA TYR A 452 23.60 7.94 -7.56
C TYR A 452 24.79 8.17 -8.48
N ASP A 453 24.94 9.37 -9.04
CA ASP A 453 26.05 9.71 -9.95
C ASP A 453 27.43 9.54 -9.28
N ALA A 454 27.54 9.94 -8.01
CA ALA A 454 28.78 9.79 -7.24
C ALA A 454 29.14 8.32 -7.05
N TRP A 455 28.16 7.50 -6.65
CA TRP A 455 28.38 6.06 -6.46
C TRP A 455 28.73 5.36 -7.78
N MET A 456 27.96 5.61 -8.84
CA MET A 456 28.18 5.02 -10.17
C MET A 456 29.57 5.39 -10.73
N SER A 457 29.98 6.65 -10.59
CA SER A 457 31.28 7.11 -11.04
C SER A 457 32.44 6.42 -10.31
N SER A 458 32.25 6.05 -9.06
CA SER A 458 33.26 5.41 -8.23
C SER A 458 33.32 3.90 -8.39
N ASN A 459 32.21 3.25 -8.76
CA ASN A 459 32.07 1.79 -8.70
C ASN A 459 31.83 1.12 -10.06
N VAL A 460 31.40 1.88 -11.09
CA VAL A 460 31.08 1.31 -12.40
C VAL A 460 32.03 1.82 -13.47
N SER A 461 32.85 0.91 -13.99
CA SER A 461 33.80 1.26 -15.05
C SER A 461 33.07 1.70 -16.33
N GLY A 462 33.43 2.85 -16.84
CA GLY A 462 32.85 3.41 -18.06
C GLY A 462 31.50 4.12 -17.84
N TYR A 463 31.06 4.30 -16.60
CA TYR A 463 29.90 5.13 -16.31
C TYR A 463 30.06 6.55 -16.82
N GLN A 464 29.02 7.06 -17.45
CA GLN A 464 28.97 8.45 -17.92
C GLN A 464 27.70 9.10 -17.39
N LYS A 465 27.87 10.16 -16.61
CA LYS A 465 26.77 11.01 -16.16
C LYS A 465 26.02 11.59 -17.36
N VAL A 466 24.70 11.56 -17.32
CA VAL A 466 23.86 12.16 -18.34
C VAL A 466 24.05 13.69 -18.33
N PRO A 467 24.42 14.32 -19.47
CA PRO A 467 24.57 15.76 -19.54
C PRO A 467 23.24 16.49 -19.27
N LYS A 468 23.29 17.54 -18.49
CA LYS A 468 22.15 18.44 -18.28
C LYS A 468 21.93 19.29 -19.52
N THR A 469 20.76 19.18 -20.15
CA THR A 469 20.44 19.86 -21.41
C THR A 469 19.40 20.98 -21.27
N TYR A 470 18.86 21.18 -20.05
CA TYR A 470 17.91 22.25 -19.78
C TYR A 470 18.56 23.61 -20.06
N ARG A 471 17.81 24.45 -20.79
CA ARG A 471 18.17 25.86 -21.04
C ARG A 471 17.04 26.72 -20.47
N ALA A 472 17.36 27.51 -19.48
CA ALA A 472 16.44 28.45 -18.85
C ALA A 472 15.92 29.48 -19.86
#